data_bdf575ab2a8e7e544fb8c9fb3c15cdf6
#
_entry.id   bdf575ab2a8e7e544fb8c9fb3c15cdf6
#
_cell.length_a   1.000
_cell.length_b   1.000
_cell.length_c   1.000
_cell.angle_alpha   90.00
_cell.angle_beta   90.00
_cell.angle_gamma   90.00
#
_symmetry.space_group_name_H-M   'P 1'
#
loop_
_entity.id
_entity.type
_entity.pdbx_description
1 polymer ?
#
loop_
_entity_poly.entity_id
_entity_poly.type
_entity_poly.pdbx_seq_one_letter_code
_entity_poly.pdbx_strand_id
1 'polypeptide(L)'
;MSEQKKQSPVGIDLGTTFSVIAYVNENGRPESVPNAEGDLLTPSTVLFDEEEVIVGKEAAKALASELDQVAECPKRQIGQRVYDKKIAGRRYPPEALQGWILRKLKQDAMRTVGEFDQAVITVPAYFDEVRRKATQDSGVIAGIEVQDIINEPTSAAIAYGFQNGWLDPKGVAIEKTRFLVYDLGGGTFDVSIMEASHRDFKTIATDGDYQLGGRDWDQRLIDHVADAFNDAHGFDPRENSDALGKLIRDLSLIHISEPTRPY
;
A
#
# COMPACT_ATOMS: atom_id res chain seq x y z
N MET A 1 39.46 -8.71 7.61
CA MET A 1 38.18 -8.05 7.84
C MET A 1 37.55 -7.91 6.46
N SER A 2 36.56 -8.76 6.15
CA SER A 2 35.82 -8.64 4.89
C SER A 2 35.00 -7.36 4.96
N GLU A 3 35.23 -6.43 4.03
CA GLU A 3 34.32 -5.31 3.79
C GLU A 3 32.94 -5.91 3.53
N GLN A 4 32.02 -5.82 4.48
CA GLN A 4 30.62 -6.08 4.22
C GLN A 4 30.18 -5.09 3.14
N LYS A 5 29.92 -5.61 1.95
CA LYS A 5 29.37 -4.84 0.84
C LYS A 5 28.06 -4.24 1.34
N LYS A 6 28.05 -2.92 1.58
CA LYS A 6 26.85 -2.22 2.07
C LYS A 6 25.76 -2.47 1.04
N GLN A 7 24.72 -3.19 1.44
CA GLN A 7 23.63 -3.54 0.55
C GLN A 7 22.89 -2.27 0.16
N SER A 8 22.48 -2.14 -1.10
CA SER A 8 21.67 -1.00 -1.54
C SER A 8 20.31 -1.04 -0.82
N PRO A 9 19.75 0.13 -0.46
CA PRO A 9 18.44 0.17 0.15
C PRO A 9 17.39 -0.44 -0.79
N VAL A 10 16.37 -1.06 -0.24
CA VAL A 10 15.19 -1.52 -0.97
C VAL A 10 14.20 -0.38 -1.18
N GLY A 11 13.36 -0.47 -2.20
CA GLY A 11 12.21 0.40 -2.39
C GLY A 11 10.94 -0.28 -1.88
N ILE A 12 10.12 0.44 -1.13
CA ILE A 12 8.83 -0.06 -0.65
C ILE A 12 7.73 0.89 -1.09
N ASP A 13 6.79 0.37 -1.87
CA ASP A 13 5.51 1.03 -2.11
C ASP A 13 4.53 0.56 -1.03
N LEU A 14 4.32 1.42 -0.02
CA LEU A 14 3.45 1.14 1.10
C LEU A 14 2.03 1.61 0.79
N GLY A 15 1.31 0.81 0.01
CA GLY A 15 -0.02 1.17 -0.48
C GLY A 15 -1.15 1.00 0.55
N THR A 16 -2.30 1.60 0.26
CA THR A 16 -3.50 1.49 1.11
C THR A 16 -4.07 0.07 1.10
N THR A 17 -4.18 -0.55 -0.07
CA THR A 17 -4.77 -1.88 -0.25
C THR A 17 -3.70 -2.95 -0.40
N PHE A 18 -2.66 -2.67 -1.19
CA PHE A 18 -1.53 -3.56 -1.43
C PHE A 18 -0.21 -2.82 -1.24
N SER A 19 0.78 -3.55 -0.76
CA SER A 19 2.14 -3.06 -0.64
C SER A 19 3.10 -3.94 -1.45
N VAL A 20 4.16 -3.32 -1.96
CA VAL A 20 5.18 -3.97 -2.79
C VAL A 20 6.57 -3.62 -2.27
N ILE A 21 7.49 -4.57 -2.34
CA ILE A 21 8.90 -4.33 -2.09
C ILE A 21 9.70 -4.68 -3.35
N ALA A 22 10.70 -3.86 -3.65
CA ALA A 22 11.56 -4.02 -4.80
C ALA A 22 13.02 -3.72 -4.44
N TYR A 23 13.95 -4.26 -5.22
CA TYR A 23 15.38 -4.02 -5.08
C TYR A 23 16.02 -3.78 -6.45
N VAL A 24 17.23 -3.30 -6.46
CA VAL A 24 18.03 -3.20 -7.68
C VAL A 24 18.94 -4.42 -7.75
N ASN A 25 18.75 -5.25 -8.78
CA ASN A 25 19.52 -6.46 -8.98
C ASN A 25 20.97 -6.20 -9.40
N GLU A 26 21.77 -7.25 -9.53
CA GLU A 26 23.20 -7.17 -9.91
C GLU A 26 23.45 -6.51 -11.28
N ASN A 27 22.44 -6.52 -12.15
CA ASN A 27 22.48 -5.88 -13.47
C ASN A 27 22.04 -4.42 -13.45
N GLY A 28 21.77 -3.85 -12.26
CA GLY A 28 21.30 -2.48 -12.10
C GLY A 28 19.83 -2.28 -12.49
N ARG A 29 19.03 -3.36 -12.54
CA ARG A 29 17.60 -3.29 -12.89
C ARG A 29 16.72 -3.41 -11.65
N PRO A 30 15.65 -2.63 -11.55
CA PRO A 30 14.68 -2.79 -10.47
C PRO A 30 13.86 -4.08 -10.68
N GLU A 31 13.69 -4.83 -9.61
CA GLU A 31 12.88 -6.04 -9.56
C GLU A 31 12.01 -6.06 -8.31
N SER A 32 10.72 -6.36 -8.48
CA SER A 32 9.82 -6.61 -7.36
C SER A 32 10.08 -7.98 -6.76
N VAL A 33 10.03 -8.06 -5.44
CA VAL A 33 10.27 -9.30 -4.70
C VAL A 33 8.94 -9.95 -4.37
N PRO A 34 8.72 -11.23 -4.73
CA PRO A 34 7.52 -11.94 -4.33
C PRO A 34 7.50 -12.17 -2.82
N ASN A 35 6.32 -12.14 -2.23
CA ASN A 35 6.09 -12.50 -0.83
C ASN A 35 6.20 -14.03 -0.62
N ALA A 36 6.00 -14.47 0.61
CA ALA A 36 6.07 -15.89 0.97
C ALA A 36 5.05 -16.76 0.24
N GLU A 37 3.95 -16.16 -0.19
CA GLU A 37 2.86 -16.79 -0.92
C GLU A 37 3.11 -16.83 -2.45
N GLY A 38 4.21 -16.21 -2.92
CA GLY A 38 4.59 -16.13 -4.34
C GLY A 38 3.94 -14.97 -5.10
N ASP A 39 3.19 -14.12 -4.42
CA ASP A 39 2.52 -12.97 -5.02
C ASP A 39 3.44 -11.71 -4.94
N LEU A 40 3.45 -10.87 -5.98
CA LEU A 40 4.18 -9.59 -5.95
C LEU A 40 3.50 -8.53 -5.10
N LEU A 41 2.20 -8.66 -4.89
CA LEU A 41 1.38 -7.75 -4.13
C LEU A 41 1.05 -8.38 -2.77
N THR A 42 1.36 -7.69 -1.68
CA THR A 42 0.99 -8.10 -0.32
C THR A 42 -0.18 -7.25 0.15
N PRO A 43 -1.36 -7.83 0.47
CA PRO A 43 -2.46 -7.07 1.05
C PRO A 43 -2.04 -6.31 2.31
N SER A 44 -2.40 -5.03 2.39
CA SER A 44 -2.10 -4.14 3.54
C SER A 44 -3.13 -4.36 4.65
N THR A 45 -3.24 -5.62 5.09
CA THR A 45 -4.23 -6.11 6.05
C THR A 45 -3.52 -6.89 7.15
N VAL A 46 -3.94 -6.68 8.39
CA VAL A 46 -3.33 -7.26 9.60
C VAL A 46 -4.42 -7.95 10.43
N LEU A 47 -4.28 -9.23 10.67
CA LEU A 47 -5.12 -10.04 11.56
C LEU A 47 -4.38 -10.23 12.89
N PHE A 48 -5.08 -9.99 13.98
CA PHE A 48 -4.61 -10.29 15.34
C PHE A 48 -5.31 -11.54 15.82
N ASP A 49 -4.68 -12.69 15.59
CA ASP A 49 -5.10 -13.96 16.15
C ASP A 49 -4.62 -14.09 17.62
N GLU A 50 -5.15 -15.07 18.36
CA GLU A 50 -4.82 -15.25 19.78
C GLU A 50 -3.33 -15.49 20.01
N GLU A 51 -2.65 -16.18 19.10
CA GLU A 51 -1.25 -16.61 19.24
C GLU A 51 -0.27 -15.77 18.41
N GLU A 52 -0.73 -15.14 17.32
CA GLU A 52 0.17 -14.45 16.38
C GLU A 52 -0.49 -13.28 15.63
N VAL A 53 0.35 -12.46 14.99
CA VAL A 53 -0.10 -11.41 14.09
C VAL A 53 0.19 -11.83 12.65
N ILE A 54 -0.85 -12.00 11.86
CA ILE A 54 -0.81 -12.45 10.47
C ILE A 54 -1.00 -11.24 9.55
N VAL A 55 -0.21 -11.13 8.49
CA VAL A 55 -0.30 -10.03 7.54
C VAL A 55 -0.41 -10.57 6.12
N GLY A 56 -1.21 -9.90 5.30
CA GLY A 56 -1.32 -10.22 3.88
C GLY A 56 -2.56 -11.03 3.54
N LYS A 57 -2.40 -12.03 2.68
CA LYS A 57 -3.51 -12.76 2.03
C LYS A 57 -4.43 -13.49 3.02
N GLU A 58 -3.87 -14.13 4.02
CA GLU A 58 -4.67 -14.84 5.04
C GLU A 58 -5.42 -13.84 5.93
N ALA A 59 -4.80 -12.73 6.31
CA ALA A 59 -5.49 -11.66 7.03
C ALA A 59 -6.63 -11.05 6.21
N ALA A 60 -6.46 -10.89 4.89
CA ALA A 60 -7.51 -10.40 4.01
C ALA A 60 -8.69 -11.39 3.89
N LYS A 61 -8.44 -12.70 3.89
CA LYS A 61 -9.51 -13.72 3.92
C LYS A 61 -10.31 -13.69 5.22
N ALA A 62 -9.66 -13.41 6.35
CA ALA A 62 -10.30 -13.33 7.66
C ALA A 62 -11.32 -12.17 7.78
N LEU A 63 -11.30 -11.19 6.88
CA LEU A 63 -12.33 -10.14 6.81
C LEU A 63 -13.76 -10.70 6.68
N ALA A 64 -13.91 -11.90 6.12
CA ALA A 64 -15.22 -12.54 5.94
C ALA A 64 -15.80 -13.19 7.21
N SER A 65 -14.96 -13.51 8.20
CA SER A 65 -15.35 -14.27 9.40
C SER A 65 -14.87 -13.67 10.71
N GLU A 66 -13.81 -12.87 10.69
CA GLU A 66 -13.11 -12.36 11.87
C GLU A 66 -12.93 -10.84 11.78
N LEU A 67 -13.96 -10.17 11.26
CA LEU A 67 -13.88 -8.73 10.98
C LEU A 67 -13.33 -7.92 12.17
N ASP A 68 -13.73 -8.24 13.39
CA ASP A 68 -13.32 -7.53 14.60
C ASP A 68 -11.86 -7.76 15.02
N GLN A 69 -11.20 -8.74 14.43
CA GLN A 69 -9.78 -9.04 14.65
C GLN A 69 -8.87 -8.49 13.56
N VAL A 70 -9.45 -7.93 12.48
CA VAL A 70 -8.70 -7.50 11.30
C VAL A 70 -8.63 -5.98 11.22
N ALA A 71 -7.42 -5.46 11.05
CA ALA A 71 -7.14 -4.09 10.65
C ALA A 71 -6.84 -4.04 9.15
N GLU A 72 -7.54 -3.19 8.42
CA GLU A 72 -7.33 -2.98 6.99
C GLU A 72 -7.03 -1.51 6.69
N CYS A 73 -6.23 -1.27 5.66
CA CYS A 73 -5.93 0.07 5.14
C CYS A 73 -5.46 1.08 6.21
N PRO A 74 -4.52 0.74 7.10
CA PRO A 74 -4.08 1.65 8.16
C PRO A 74 -3.48 2.96 7.62
N LYS A 75 -3.03 2.96 6.36
CA LYS A 75 -2.48 4.15 5.68
C LYS A 75 -3.46 5.32 5.63
N ARG A 76 -4.77 5.08 5.54
CA ARG A 76 -5.79 6.15 5.53
C ARG A 76 -5.86 6.92 6.84
N GLN A 77 -5.38 6.32 7.92
CA GLN A 77 -5.42 6.91 9.26
C GLN A 77 -4.02 7.25 9.80
N ILE A 78 -2.98 7.10 8.98
CA ILE A 78 -1.60 7.41 9.39
C ILE A 78 -1.49 8.88 9.83
N GLY A 79 -0.77 9.12 10.91
CA GLY A 79 -0.68 10.43 11.56
C GLY A 79 -1.81 10.72 12.56
N GLN A 80 -2.84 9.89 12.64
CA GLN A 80 -3.82 9.94 13.73
C GLN A 80 -3.26 9.23 14.96
N ARG A 81 -3.72 9.64 16.14
CA ARG A 81 -3.24 9.06 17.41
C ARG A 81 -3.64 7.58 17.57
N VAL A 82 -4.79 7.20 17.06
CA VAL A 82 -5.40 5.88 17.25
C VAL A 82 -6.17 5.50 15.99
N TYR A 83 -6.05 4.26 15.57
CA TYR A 83 -6.89 3.66 14.54
C TYR A 83 -8.34 3.57 15.03
N ASP A 84 -9.30 3.99 14.22
CA ASP A 84 -10.70 4.20 14.64
C ASP A 84 -11.36 2.93 15.18
N LYS A 85 -11.07 1.79 14.55
CA LYS A 85 -11.62 0.50 14.95
C LYS A 85 -10.80 -0.12 16.09
N LYS A 86 -11.47 -0.74 17.07
CA LYS A 86 -10.83 -1.65 18.01
C LYS A 86 -10.56 -2.98 17.30
N ILE A 87 -9.35 -3.48 17.44
CA ILE A 87 -8.96 -4.78 16.88
C ILE A 87 -8.70 -5.73 18.04
N ALA A 88 -9.38 -6.87 18.06
CA ALA A 88 -9.36 -7.81 19.18
C ALA A 88 -9.57 -7.11 20.55
N GLY A 89 -10.51 -6.16 20.58
CA GLY A 89 -10.84 -5.37 21.78
C GLY A 89 -9.83 -4.28 22.16
N ARG A 90 -8.71 -4.12 21.44
CA ARG A 90 -7.63 -3.16 21.74
C ARG A 90 -7.59 -2.03 20.71
N ARG A 91 -6.99 -0.91 21.09
CA ARG A 91 -6.71 0.21 20.21
C ARG A 91 -5.24 0.24 19.86
N TYR A 92 -4.94 0.45 18.58
CA TYR A 92 -3.58 0.50 18.05
C TYR A 92 -3.32 1.85 17.37
N PRO A 93 -2.11 2.41 17.45
CA PRO A 93 -1.72 3.51 16.58
C PRO A 93 -1.60 3.00 15.14
N PRO A 94 -2.01 3.78 14.11
CA PRO A 94 -1.90 3.37 12.70
C PRO A 94 -0.48 3.01 12.28
N GLU A 95 0.54 3.71 12.80
CA GLU A 95 1.95 3.42 12.54
C GLU A 95 2.38 2.05 13.05
N ALA A 96 1.79 1.53 14.13
CA ALA A 96 2.07 0.18 14.59
C ALA A 96 1.49 -0.87 13.63
N LEU A 97 0.29 -0.63 13.10
CA LEU A 97 -0.34 -1.50 12.10
C LEU A 97 0.46 -1.51 10.80
N GLN A 98 0.93 -0.35 10.34
CA GLN A 98 1.84 -0.28 9.19
C GLN A 98 3.19 -0.94 9.47
N GLY A 99 3.69 -0.84 10.70
CA GLY A 99 4.91 -1.52 11.11
C GLY A 99 4.83 -3.04 10.94
N TRP A 100 3.68 -3.66 11.22
CA TRP A 100 3.47 -5.09 10.96
C TRP A 100 3.52 -5.42 9.46
N ILE A 101 2.92 -4.58 8.60
CA ILE A 101 2.98 -4.75 7.15
C ILE A 101 4.43 -4.66 6.66
N LEU A 102 5.16 -3.63 7.08
CA LEU A 102 6.56 -3.44 6.72
C LEU A 102 7.44 -4.60 7.21
N ARG A 103 7.18 -5.11 8.41
CA ARG A 103 7.89 -6.28 8.96
C ARG A 103 7.67 -7.53 8.11
N LYS A 104 6.44 -7.79 7.66
CA LYS A 104 6.12 -8.89 6.74
C LYS A 104 6.88 -8.74 5.42
N LEU A 105 6.83 -7.56 4.79
CA LEU A 105 7.56 -7.27 3.55
C LEU A 105 9.07 -7.51 3.73
N LYS A 106 9.65 -7.05 4.85
CA LYS A 106 11.07 -7.28 5.15
C LYS A 106 11.38 -8.76 5.27
N GLN A 107 10.62 -9.50 6.07
CA GLN A 107 10.84 -10.94 6.29
C GLN A 107 10.75 -11.74 4.99
N ASP A 108 9.80 -11.42 4.14
CA ASP A 108 9.62 -12.09 2.86
C ASP A 108 10.76 -11.76 1.89
N ALA A 109 11.12 -10.48 1.78
CA ALA A 109 12.17 -10.04 0.87
C ALA A 109 13.56 -10.59 1.26
N MET A 110 13.84 -10.76 2.55
CA MET A 110 15.12 -11.32 3.02
C MET A 110 15.39 -12.72 2.48
N ARG A 111 14.37 -13.47 2.07
CA ARG A 111 14.54 -14.80 1.43
C ARG A 111 15.18 -14.70 0.04
N THR A 112 14.97 -13.59 -0.65
CA THR A 112 15.46 -13.35 -2.01
C THR A 112 16.70 -12.47 -2.03
N VAL A 113 16.67 -11.35 -1.28
CA VAL A 113 17.72 -10.33 -1.34
C VAL A 113 18.75 -10.44 -0.22
N GLY A 114 18.53 -11.35 0.75
CA GLY A 114 19.36 -11.46 1.95
C GLY A 114 19.00 -10.39 2.99
N GLU A 115 19.81 -10.28 4.05
CA GLU A 115 19.59 -9.32 5.12
C GLU A 115 19.77 -7.88 4.63
N PHE A 116 18.83 -7.01 4.94
CA PHE A 116 18.90 -5.57 4.72
C PHE A 116 18.27 -4.84 5.90
N ASP A 117 18.67 -3.60 6.09
CA ASP A 117 18.19 -2.72 7.16
C ASP A 117 17.66 -1.37 6.66
N GLN A 118 17.87 -1.05 5.38
CA GLN A 118 17.59 0.27 4.81
C GLN A 118 16.55 0.21 3.71
N ALA A 119 15.61 1.17 3.72
CA ALA A 119 14.59 1.30 2.68
C ALA A 119 14.29 2.77 2.35
N VAL A 120 13.80 2.96 1.11
CA VAL A 120 13.09 4.16 0.67
C VAL A 120 11.61 3.79 0.58
N ILE A 121 10.73 4.60 1.19
CA ILE A 121 9.29 4.32 1.24
C ILE A 121 8.52 5.40 0.49
N THR A 122 7.49 5.00 -0.29
CA THR A 122 6.63 5.95 -0.99
C THR A 122 5.48 6.44 -0.12
N VAL A 123 5.07 7.69 -0.35
CA VAL A 123 3.88 8.28 0.27
C VAL A 123 3.13 9.15 -0.75
N PRO A 124 1.83 9.37 -0.59
CA PRO A 124 1.08 10.35 -1.39
C PRO A 124 1.72 11.73 -1.36
N ALA A 125 1.63 12.46 -2.47
CA ALA A 125 2.32 13.74 -2.63
C ALA A 125 1.86 14.82 -1.63
N TYR A 126 0.60 14.75 -1.20
CA TYR A 126 0.00 15.70 -0.25
C TYR A 126 0.12 15.28 1.23
N PHE A 127 0.85 14.19 1.55
CA PHE A 127 1.10 13.86 2.95
C PHE A 127 1.87 15.00 3.63
N ASP A 128 1.30 15.47 4.74
CA ASP A 128 1.94 16.44 5.63
C ASP A 128 3.09 15.81 6.43
N GLU A 129 3.85 16.65 7.13
CA GLU A 129 5.00 16.20 7.94
C GLU A 129 4.62 15.20 9.02
N VAL A 130 3.40 15.28 9.58
CA VAL A 130 2.92 14.35 10.61
C VAL A 130 2.77 12.94 10.03
N ARG A 131 2.14 12.83 8.85
CA ARG A 131 1.96 11.54 8.16
C ARG A 131 3.29 10.97 7.65
N ARG A 132 4.18 11.82 7.14
CA ARG A 132 5.54 11.41 6.72
C ARG A 132 6.32 10.87 7.90
N LYS A 133 6.31 11.58 9.03
CA LYS A 133 6.97 11.14 10.27
C LYS A 133 6.38 9.82 10.78
N ALA A 134 5.07 9.68 10.83
CA ALA A 134 4.42 8.44 11.23
C ALA A 134 4.75 7.25 10.30
N THR A 135 4.95 7.51 8.99
CA THR A 135 5.44 6.49 8.05
C THR A 135 6.89 6.09 8.37
N GLN A 136 7.77 7.04 8.70
CA GLN A 136 9.13 6.74 9.17
C GLN A 136 9.11 5.92 10.46
N ASP A 137 8.26 6.29 11.42
CA ASP A 137 8.12 5.58 12.69
C ASP A 137 7.63 4.14 12.49
N SER A 138 6.76 3.91 11.48
CA SER A 138 6.35 2.55 11.07
C SER A 138 7.55 1.72 10.61
N GLY A 139 8.49 2.32 9.89
CA GLY A 139 9.75 1.68 9.49
C GLY A 139 10.60 1.29 10.70
N VAL A 140 10.75 2.20 11.66
CA VAL A 140 11.49 1.93 12.90
C VAL A 140 10.86 0.77 13.69
N ILE A 141 9.53 0.73 13.80
CA ILE A 141 8.78 -0.36 14.44
C ILE A 141 9.05 -1.69 13.73
N ALA A 142 9.19 -1.68 12.40
CA ALA A 142 9.51 -2.86 11.61
C ALA A 142 11.01 -3.25 11.64
N GLY A 143 11.85 -2.47 12.30
CA GLY A 143 13.31 -2.64 12.29
C GLY A 143 13.95 -2.29 10.94
N ILE A 144 13.40 -1.28 10.25
CA ILE A 144 13.89 -0.73 8.99
C ILE A 144 14.34 0.71 9.21
N GLU A 145 15.57 1.03 8.83
CA GLU A 145 16.04 2.41 8.72
C GLU A 145 15.47 3.02 7.44
N VAL A 146 14.53 3.93 7.57
CA VAL A 146 13.96 4.66 6.43
C VAL A 146 14.91 5.76 6.02
N GLN A 147 15.65 5.53 4.93
CA GLN A 147 16.63 6.49 4.43
C GLN A 147 15.98 7.72 3.81
N ASP A 148 14.86 7.52 3.12
CA ASP A 148 14.14 8.61 2.48
C ASP A 148 12.64 8.25 2.33
N ILE A 149 11.83 9.29 2.26
CA ILE A 149 10.40 9.24 1.93
C ILE A 149 10.22 9.99 0.61
N ILE A 150 9.79 9.30 -0.43
CA ILE A 150 9.54 9.91 -1.74
C ILE A 150 8.04 9.91 -2.07
N ASN A 151 7.62 10.86 -2.90
CA ASN A 151 6.23 10.92 -3.33
C ASN A 151 5.91 9.82 -4.34
N GLU A 152 4.77 9.16 -4.21
CA GLU A 152 4.27 8.13 -5.13
C GLU A 152 4.31 8.59 -6.60
N PRO A 153 3.81 9.78 -6.98
CA PRO A 153 3.91 10.22 -8.36
C PRO A 153 5.36 10.41 -8.84
N THR A 154 6.29 10.73 -7.94
CA THR A 154 7.72 10.84 -8.30
C THR A 154 8.31 9.47 -8.60
N SER A 155 8.01 8.46 -7.78
CA SER A 155 8.48 7.09 -8.02
C SER A 155 7.89 6.50 -9.31
N ALA A 156 6.60 6.73 -9.56
CA ALA A 156 5.94 6.32 -10.79
C ALA A 156 6.56 6.96 -12.03
N ALA A 157 6.86 8.26 -11.97
CA ALA A 157 7.52 9.00 -13.03
C ALA A 157 8.92 8.47 -13.33
N ILE A 158 9.71 8.19 -12.30
CA ILE A 158 11.06 7.63 -12.44
C ILE A 158 10.98 6.23 -13.07
N ALA A 159 10.09 5.37 -12.58
CA ALA A 159 9.91 4.02 -13.10
C ALA A 159 9.48 4.03 -14.57
N TYR A 160 8.49 4.86 -14.91
CA TYR A 160 8.00 5.00 -16.28
C TYR A 160 9.07 5.58 -17.21
N GLY A 161 9.78 6.62 -16.77
CA GLY A 161 10.87 7.23 -17.52
C GLY A 161 12.02 6.26 -17.80
N PHE A 162 12.36 5.42 -16.83
CA PHE A 162 13.37 4.38 -16.99
C PHE A 162 12.91 3.30 -17.98
N GLN A 163 11.68 2.79 -17.86
CA GLN A 163 11.14 1.76 -18.73
C GLN A 163 11.01 2.20 -20.19
N ASN A 164 10.68 3.48 -20.41
CA ASN A 164 10.46 4.05 -21.76
C ASN A 164 11.70 4.72 -22.32
N GLY A 165 12.84 4.64 -21.66
CA GLY A 165 14.09 5.20 -22.15
C GLY A 165 14.16 6.75 -22.14
N TRP A 166 13.33 7.40 -21.31
CA TRP A 166 13.40 8.87 -21.09
C TRP A 166 14.47 9.23 -20.06
N LEU A 167 14.86 8.25 -19.27
CA LEU A 167 15.98 8.36 -18.35
C LEU A 167 17.13 7.49 -18.83
N ASP A 168 18.34 7.98 -18.71
CA ASP A 168 19.53 7.17 -18.90
C ASP A 168 19.73 6.17 -17.72
N PRO A 169 20.68 5.22 -17.82
CA PRO A 169 20.96 4.29 -16.74
C PRO A 169 21.39 4.92 -15.40
N LYS A 170 21.70 6.21 -15.39
CA LYS A 170 22.05 6.99 -14.19
C LYS A 170 20.87 7.80 -13.65
N GLY A 171 19.67 7.63 -14.23
CA GLY A 171 18.47 8.35 -13.85
C GLY A 171 18.43 9.80 -14.32
N VAL A 172 19.23 10.16 -15.34
CA VAL A 172 19.23 11.51 -15.91
C VAL A 172 18.22 11.59 -17.05
N ALA A 173 17.34 12.58 -17.01
CA ALA A 173 16.38 12.82 -18.09
C ALA A 173 17.12 13.25 -19.37
N ILE A 174 16.87 12.54 -20.47
CA ILE A 174 17.50 12.76 -21.78
C ILE A 174 17.06 14.10 -22.35
N GLU A 175 15.80 14.46 -22.13
CA GLU A 175 15.24 15.75 -22.52
C GLU A 175 14.26 16.25 -21.46
N LYS A 176 14.00 17.56 -21.49
CA LYS A 176 12.99 18.16 -20.61
C LYS A 176 11.61 17.70 -21.03
N THR A 177 10.93 16.95 -20.14
CA THR A 177 9.61 16.35 -20.39
C THR A 177 8.64 16.72 -19.29
N ARG A 178 7.39 17.01 -19.67
CA ARG A 178 6.26 17.18 -18.74
C ARG A 178 5.30 16.02 -18.92
N PHE A 179 4.79 15.56 -17.80
CA PHE A 179 3.82 14.45 -17.78
C PHE A 179 2.84 14.63 -16.63
N LEU A 180 1.70 13.99 -16.78
CA LEU A 180 0.68 13.90 -15.74
C LEU A 180 0.73 12.50 -15.17
N VAL A 181 0.82 12.40 -13.85
CA VAL A 181 0.62 11.16 -13.10
C VAL A 181 -0.78 11.19 -12.53
N TYR A 182 -1.59 10.20 -12.87
CA TYR A 182 -2.93 9.99 -12.38
C TYR A 182 -2.91 8.70 -11.56
N ASP A 183 -2.96 8.82 -10.24
CA ASP A 183 -2.88 7.71 -9.30
C ASP A 183 -4.22 7.57 -8.58
N LEU A 184 -4.97 6.54 -8.93
CA LEU A 184 -6.24 6.19 -8.31
C LEU A 184 -6.08 4.84 -7.64
N GLY A 185 -5.75 4.88 -6.35
CA GLY A 185 -5.56 3.70 -5.53
C GLY A 185 -6.83 3.19 -4.87
N GLY A 186 -6.67 2.21 -3.97
CA GLY A 186 -7.79 1.69 -3.17
C GLY A 186 -8.28 2.65 -2.10
N GLY A 187 -7.46 3.61 -1.68
CA GLY A 187 -7.80 4.50 -0.56
C GLY A 187 -7.50 5.97 -0.77
N THR A 188 -6.72 6.30 -1.80
CA THR A 188 -6.28 7.66 -2.10
C THR A 188 -6.34 7.92 -3.59
N PHE A 189 -6.53 9.17 -3.95
CA PHE A 189 -6.53 9.68 -5.32
C PHE A 189 -5.57 10.86 -5.41
N ASP A 190 -4.62 10.78 -6.34
CA ASP A 190 -3.62 11.81 -6.62
C ASP A 190 -3.56 12.12 -8.11
N VAL A 191 -3.51 13.40 -8.45
CA VAL A 191 -3.16 13.88 -9.79
C VAL A 191 -2.00 14.85 -9.66
N SER A 192 -0.89 14.55 -10.31
CA SER A 192 0.31 15.39 -10.27
C SER A 192 0.82 15.72 -11.65
N ILE A 193 1.03 17.01 -11.93
CA ILE A 193 1.77 17.48 -13.11
C ILE A 193 3.23 17.58 -12.70
N MET A 194 4.09 16.88 -13.38
CA MET A 194 5.51 16.81 -13.10
C MET A 194 6.35 17.23 -14.31
N GLU A 195 7.52 17.77 -14.03
CA GLU A 195 8.52 18.08 -15.02
C GLU A 195 9.82 17.35 -14.65
N ALA A 196 10.33 16.54 -15.57
CA ALA A 196 11.67 15.97 -15.50
C ALA A 196 12.62 16.79 -16.36
N SER A 197 13.75 17.20 -15.79
CA SER A 197 14.79 17.92 -16.48
C SER A 197 16.14 17.56 -15.86
N HIS A 198 17.03 16.97 -16.65
CA HIS A 198 18.31 16.48 -16.15
C HIS A 198 18.12 15.51 -14.99
N ARG A 199 18.58 15.83 -13.77
CA ARG A 199 18.38 15.00 -12.55
C ARG A 199 17.24 15.48 -11.68
N ASP A 200 16.55 16.52 -12.09
CA ASP A 200 15.51 17.14 -11.28
C ASP A 200 14.14 16.63 -11.71
N PHE A 201 13.40 16.13 -10.74
CA PHE A 201 11.98 15.80 -10.87
C PHE A 201 11.21 16.82 -10.03
N LYS A 202 10.52 17.72 -10.71
CA LYS A 202 9.79 18.81 -10.05
C LYS A 202 8.29 18.59 -10.20
N THR A 203 7.56 18.56 -9.08
CA THR A 203 6.12 18.69 -9.08
C THR A 203 5.74 20.13 -9.38
N ILE A 204 5.02 20.34 -10.49
CA ILE A 204 4.52 21.65 -10.91
C ILE A 204 3.23 21.98 -10.18
N ALA A 205 2.32 21.01 -10.14
CA ALA A 205 1.05 21.08 -9.43
C ALA A 205 0.64 19.69 -8.99
N THR A 206 -0.03 19.60 -7.86
CA THR A 206 -0.65 18.36 -7.38
C THR A 206 -1.98 18.70 -6.74
N ASP A 207 -2.94 17.81 -6.91
CA ASP A 207 -4.23 17.83 -6.25
C ASP A 207 -4.68 16.39 -6.00
N GLY A 208 -5.66 16.19 -5.13
CA GLY A 208 -6.12 14.84 -4.82
C GLY A 208 -7.01 14.79 -3.59
N ASP A 209 -7.41 13.57 -3.24
CA ASP A 209 -8.20 13.30 -2.06
C ASP A 209 -7.65 12.05 -1.35
N TYR A 210 -7.21 12.21 -0.11
CA TYR A 210 -6.67 11.13 0.70
C TYR A 210 -7.75 10.19 1.28
N GLN A 211 -9.02 10.48 1.02
CA GLN A 211 -10.17 9.67 1.43
C GLN A 211 -11.03 9.22 0.24
N LEU A 212 -10.47 9.25 -0.97
CA LEU A 212 -11.14 8.79 -2.18
C LEU A 212 -10.33 7.66 -2.83
N GLY A 213 -10.97 6.53 -3.05
CA GLY A 213 -10.39 5.38 -3.73
C GLY A 213 -11.37 4.25 -3.93
N GLY A 214 -10.92 3.11 -4.42
CA GLY A 214 -11.75 1.94 -4.71
C GLY A 214 -12.63 1.52 -3.54
N ARG A 215 -12.12 1.59 -2.31
CA ARG A 215 -12.90 1.28 -1.09
C ARG A 215 -14.14 2.17 -0.90
N ASP A 216 -14.10 3.42 -1.33
CA ASP A 216 -15.23 4.32 -1.14
C ASP A 216 -16.35 3.96 -2.11
N TRP A 217 -16.01 3.44 -3.28
CA TRP A 217 -16.99 2.86 -4.21
C TRP A 217 -17.54 1.54 -3.67
N ASP A 218 -16.68 0.66 -3.16
CA ASP A 218 -17.11 -0.59 -2.51
C ASP A 218 -18.06 -0.30 -1.36
N GLN A 219 -17.76 0.69 -0.52
CA GLN A 219 -18.63 1.09 0.57
C GLN A 219 -20.00 1.59 0.08
N ARG A 220 -20.04 2.34 -1.02
CA ARG A 220 -21.31 2.79 -1.62
C ARG A 220 -22.17 1.62 -2.11
N LEU A 221 -21.53 0.58 -2.65
CA LEU A 221 -22.24 -0.63 -3.07
C LEU A 221 -22.73 -1.45 -1.86
N ILE A 222 -21.90 -1.56 -0.81
CA ILE A 222 -22.30 -2.19 0.46
C ILE A 222 -23.52 -1.48 1.04
N ASP A 223 -23.47 -0.14 1.13
CA ASP A 223 -24.56 0.66 1.67
C ASP A 223 -25.84 0.47 0.85
N HIS A 224 -25.75 0.53 -0.48
CA HIS A 224 -26.91 0.34 -1.37
C HIS A 224 -27.57 -1.03 -1.20
N VAL A 225 -26.77 -2.11 -1.14
CA VAL A 225 -27.29 -3.47 -0.96
C VAL A 225 -27.87 -3.64 0.44
N ALA A 226 -27.20 -3.10 1.47
CA ALA A 226 -27.67 -3.19 2.84
C ALA A 226 -28.99 -2.42 3.06
N ASP A 227 -29.12 -1.24 2.48
CA ASP A 227 -30.36 -0.45 2.54
C ASP A 227 -31.52 -1.19 1.85
N ALA A 228 -31.29 -1.72 0.64
CA ALA A 228 -32.31 -2.51 -0.07
C ALA A 228 -32.72 -3.78 0.71
N PHE A 229 -31.77 -4.41 1.38
CA PHE A 229 -32.02 -5.58 2.24
C PHE A 229 -32.84 -5.19 3.48
N ASN A 230 -32.49 -4.09 4.12
CA ASN A 230 -33.20 -3.56 5.30
C ASN A 230 -34.66 -3.20 4.94
N ASP A 231 -34.89 -2.55 3.80
CA ASP A 231 -36.22 -2.21 3.32
C ASP A 231 -37.08 -3.45 3.07
N ALA A 232 -36.48 -4.54 2.61
CA ALA A 232 -37.19 -5.78 2.32
C ALA A 232 -37.43 -6.67 3.54
N HIS A 233 -36.54 -6.65 4.53
CA HIS A 233 -36.50 -7.62 5.63
C HIS A 233 -36.61 -6.99 7.03
N GLY A 234 -36.49 -5.66 7.17
CA GLY A 234 -36.69 -4.93 8.43
C GLY A 234 -35.52 -5.04 9.41
N PHE A 235 -34.30 -5.40 8.94
CA PHE A 235 -33.08 -5.32 9.73
C PHE A 235 -31.87 -4.99 8.86
N ASP A 236 -30.90 -4.26 9.43
CA ASP A 236 -29.71 -3.83 8.73
C ASP A 236 -28.59 -4.88 8.85
N PRO A 237 -28.13 -5.47 7.75
CA PRO A 237 -27.06 -6.49 7.79
C PRO A 237 -25.71 -5.93 8.25
N ARG A 238 -25.53 -4.60 8.22
CA ARG A 238 -24.29 -3.93 8.69
C ARG A 238 -24.15 -3.96 10.22
N GLU A 239 -25.24 -4.18 10.95
CA GLU A 239 -25.23 -4.31 12.42
C GLU A 239 -24.72 -5.70 12.89
N ASN A 240 -24.55 -6.65 11.96
CA ASN A 240 -24.05 -7.98 12.24
C ASN A 240 -22.70 -8.18 11.54
N SER A 241 -21.61 -8.41 12.29
CA SER A 241 -20.26 -8.55 11.77
C SER A 241 -20.09 -9.68 10.75
N ASP A 242 -20.77 -10.81 10.95
CA ASP A 242 -20.71 -11.97 10.05
C ASP A 242 -21.43 -11.66 8.72
N ALA A 243 -22.60 -10.99 8.79
CA ALA A 243 -23.35 -10.60 7.61
C ALA A 243 -22.57 -9.54 6.80
N LEU A 244 -22.01 -8.56 7.48
CA LEU A 244 -21.15 -7.53 6.85
C LEU A 244 -19.90 -8.15 6.23
N GLY A 245 -19.21 -9.05 6.91
CA GLY A 245 -18.05 -9.76 6.39
C GLY A 245 -18.35 -10.57 5.14
N LYS A 246 -19.52 -11.25 5.10
CA LYS A 246 -19.98 -11.96 3.90
C LYS A 246 -20.28 -11.00 2.75
N LEU A 247 -20.93 -9.87 3.02
CA LEU A 247 -21.24 -8.86 2.01
C LEU A 247 -19.96 -8.26 1.41
N ILE A 248 -18.97 -7.93 2.23
CA ILE A 248 -17.65 -7.43 1.79
C ILE A 248 -16.97 -8.49 0.91
N ARG A 249 -16.96 -9.75 1.33
CA ARG A 249 -16.35 -10.83 0.55
C ARG A 249 -17.04 -11.03 -0.80
N ASP A 250 -18.37 -11.08 -0.81
CA ASP A 250 -19.13 -11.34 -2.03
C ASP A 250 -19.01 -10.14 -3.01
N LEU A 251 -18.90 -8.93 -2.49
CA LEU A 251 -18.58 -7.75 -3.28
C LEU A 251 -17.21 -7.85 -3.94
N SER A 252 -16.22 -8.43 -3.27
CA SER A 252 -14.89 -8.59 -3.85
C SER A 252 -14.87 -9.42 -5.14
N LEU A 253 -15.88 -10.29 -5.32
CA LEU A 253 -16.00 -11.11 -6.52
C LEU A 253 -16.36 -10.32 -7.76
N ILE A 254 -17.02 -9.16 -7.65
CA ILE A 254 -17.36 -8.31 -8.79
C ILE A 254 -16.12 -7.70 -9.45
N HIS A 255 -14.99 -7.62 -8.73
CA HIS A 255 -13.72 -7.13 -9.25
C HIS A 255 -12.93 -8.22 -10.00
N ILE A 256 -13.39 -9.47 -9.95
CA ILE A 256 -12.80 -10.55 -10.74
C ILE A 256 -13.37 -10.44 -12.16
N SER A 257 -12.62 -9.80 -13.06
CA SER A 257 -12.97 -9.85 -14.48
C SER A 257 -12.75 -11.27 -14.99
N GLU A 258 -13.84 -11.93 -15.39
CA GLU A 258 -13.69 -13.09 -16.29
C GLU A 258 -12.95 -12.63 -17.55
N PRO A 259 -11.97 -13.40 -18.06
CA PRO A 259 -11.35 -13.09 -19.32
C PRO A 259 -12.47 -13.01 -20.37
N THR A 260 -12.71 -11.80 -20.88
CA THR A 260 -13.66 -11.61 -22.00
C THR A 260 -13.22 -12.54 -23.10
N ARG A 261 -14.05 -13.51 -23.46
CA ARG A 261 -13.82 -14.35 -24.64
C ARG A 261 -13.70 -13.39 -25.82
N PRO A 262 -12.60 -13.44 -26.60
CA PRO A 262 -12.56 -12.69 -27.84
C PRO A 262 -13.69 -13.22 -28.72
N TYR A 263 -14.56 -12.32 -29.13
CA TYR A 263 -15.57 -12.60 -30.14
C TYR A 263 -14.90 -12.88 -31.47
#